data_0594cd67d44d25d4cfef25d48aa8ab69
#
_entry.id   0594cd67d44d25d4cfef25d48aa8ab69
#
_cell.length_a   1.000
_cell.length_b   1.000
_cell.length_c   1.000
_cell.angle_alpha   90.00
_cell.angle_beta   90.00
_cell.angle_gamma   90.00
#
_symmetry.space_group_name_H-M   'P 1'
#
loop_
_entity.id
_entity.type
_entity.pdbx_description
1 polymer ?
#
loop_
_entity_poly.entity_id
_entity_poly.type
_entity_poly.pdbx_seq_one_letter_code
_entity_poly.pdbx_strand_id
1 'polypeptide(L)'
;MRITLITFCLPILLFFLNSCETPKHLTKKGDKYSNQELYIDACSQYFKALNKKRNFLKAKEGLQFAGNKQVDIYLDDFFKNKSFGKKREAIYLYRKAILLNQKLKNYSIDIDIPQKYTTDYNLLVDEYVETSYNKAVKLLDNEDFSNSESLFKEISKLKPNYKDVNNMKDIATFEPIYRNGNKLLELEKFRAAYYQYDKIPLNYKECNDRKNMALEAGLITIAILKFENATYHYGVESAVSAMVTEELMKLNNPFVKLVDRKLTNTIINEQILGLSGHVAEGTSAQAGKLIGAKAVISGKVVSYTKKYNPIEKTVTKGWLMKRVKKFDSDNKKYYDTTYEKIKYNICQGNSSVDIGFHYQLTSTESGEILYTKLINLNKRDKVHFAESNYNNKNIYPGNWKSQTKKYSSDFISDSRSEKRSLNTLFKSKKNLLSTDQMSNILYKSIAKKVSNQINNYNPDE
;
A
#
# COMPACT_ATOMS: atom_id res chain seq x y z
N MET A 1 16.12 26.10 -47.13
CA MET A 1 14.78 25.50 -47.32
C MET A 1 14.67 24.39 -46.28
N ARG A 2 14.13 24.69 -45.10
CA ARG A 2 13.90 23.72 -44.02
C ARG A 2 12.41 23.66 -43.76
N ILE A 3 11.81 22.52 -44.09
CA ILE A 3 10.39 22.22 -43.92
C ILE A 3 10.22 21.75 -42.47
N THR A 4 9.53 22.54 -41.66
CA THR A 4 9.12 22.17 -40.31
C THR A 4 7.79 21.42 -40.37
N LEU A 5 7.82 20.14 -40.03
CA LEU A 5 6.65 19.28 -39.90
C LEU A 5 5.95 19.63 -38.58
N ILE A 6 4.77 20.21 -38.67
CA ILE A 6 3.88 20.45 -37.52
C ILE A 6 3.11 19.15 -37.28
N THR A 7 3.49 18.41 -36.25
CA THR A 7 2.76 17.22 -35.75
C THR A 7 1.56 17.69 -34.92
N PHE A 8 0.37 17.55 -35.45
CA PHE A 8 -0.90 17.81 -34.80
C PHE A 8 -1.22 16.62 -33.90
N CYS A 9 -0.87 16.70 -32.63
CA CYS A 9 -1.31 15.72 -31.60
C CYS A 9 -2.78 15.95 -31.27
N LEU A 10 -3.65 15.16 -31.91
CA LEU A 10 -5.07 15.02 -31.55
C LEU A 10 -5.14 14.13 -30.29
N PRO A 11 -5.66 14.57 -29.14
CA PRO A 11 -5.91 13.66 -28.02
C PRO A 11 -7.08 12.76 -28.39
N ILE A 12 -6.78 11.49 -28.67
CA ILE A 12 -7.78 10.42 -28.76
C ILE A 12 -8.34 10.24 -27.34
N LEU A 13 -9.47 10.86 -27.09
CA LEU A 13 -10.33 10.65 -25.93
C LEU A 13 -10.95 9.26 -26.09
N LEU A 14 -10.25 8.23 -25.59
CA LEU A 14 -10.80 6.89 -25.42
C LEU A 14 -11.91 6.97 -24.37
N PHE A 15 -13.11 7.28 -24.82
CA PHE A 15 -14.34 6.97 -24.11
C PHE A 15 -14.36 5.43 -23.97
N PHE A 16 -14.03 4.92 -22.80
CA PHE A 16 -14.48 3.62 -22.35
C PHE A 16 -16.02 3.68 -22.29
N LEU A 17 -16.63 3.42 -23.42
CA LEU A 17 -18.03 3.03 -23.49
C LEU A 17 -18.09 1.68 -22.75
N ASN A 18 -18.34 1.70 -21.45
CA ASN A 18 -18.96 0.57 -20.78
C ASN A 18 -20.31 0.37 -21.46
N SER A 19 -20.29 -0.34 -22.60
CA SER A 19 -21.48 -0.81 -23.28
C SER A 19 -22.22 -1.68 -22.27
N CYS A 20 -23.26 -1.12 -21.65
CA CYS A 20 -24.13 -1.84 -20.74
C CYS A 20 -24.89 -2.88 -21.56
N GLU A 21 -24.24 -4.03 -21.80
CA GLU A 21 -24.81 -5.13 -22.60
C GLU A 21 -26.18 -5.51 -21.99
N THR A 22 -27.23 -5.35 -22.78
CA THR A 22 -28.60 -5.69 -22.34
C THR A 22 -28.76 -7.21 -22.29
N PRO A 23 -29.69 -7.76 -21.46
CA PRO A 23 -29.99 -9.19 -21.48
C PRO A 23 -30.30 -9.75 -22.87
N LYS A 24 -31.01 -8.97 -23.69
CA LYS A 24 -31.32 -9.32 -25.08
C LYS A 24 -30.08 -9.43 -25.97
N HIS A 25 -29.11 -8.49 -25.80
CA HIS A 25 -27.86 -8.53 -26.56
C HIS A 25 -26.99 -9.73 -26.16
N LEU A 26 -26.88 -9.98 -24.84
CA LEU A 26 -26.15 -11.13 -24.31
C LEU A 26 -26.76 -12.46 -24.79
N THR A 27 -28.10 -12.57 -24.83
CA THR A 27 -28.78 -13.74 -25.35
C THR A 27 -28.47 -13.97 -26.84
N LYS A 28 -28.56 -12.93 -27.69
CA LYS A 28 -28.17 -13.05 -29.09
C LYS A 28 -26.72 -13.49 -29.29
N LYS A 29 -25.81 -13.05 -28.41
CA LYS A 29 -24.42 -13.47 -28.43
C LYS A 29 -24.29 -14.95 -28.03
N GLY A 30 -25.08 -15.40 -27.03
CA GLY A 30 -25.20 -16.79 -26.67
C GLY A 30 -25.73 -17.64 -27.81
N ASP A 31 -26.79 -17.19 -28.49
CA ASP A 31 -27.37 -17.88 -29.67
C ASP A 31 -26.30 -18.04 -30.78
N LYS A 32 -25.49 -17.00 -31.03
CA LYS A 32 -24.40 -17.09 -32.01
C LYS A 32 -23.37 -18.15 -31.64
N TYR A 33 -22.94 -18.22 -30.38
CA TYR A 33 -22.01 -19.27 -29.92
C TYR A 33 -22.65 -20.65 -29.98
N SER A 34 -23.93 -20.78 -29.58
CA SER A 34 -24.66 -22.05 -29.65
C SER A 34 -24.75 -22.57 -31.07
N ASN A 35 -25.01 -21.74 -32.05
CA ASN A 35 -25.05 -22.08 -33.50
C ASN A 35 -23.66 -22.49 -34.04
N GLN A 36 -22.58 -22.08 -33.38
CA GLN A 36 -21.21 -22.48 -33.68
C GLN A 36 -20.75 -23.71 -32.86
N GLU A 37 -21.66 -24.34 -32.14
CA GLU A 37 -21.41 -25.50 -31.23
C GLU A 37 -20.44 -25.18 -30.08
N LEU A 38 -20.19 -23.87 -29.80
CA LEU A 38 -19.37 -23.39 -28.70
C LEU A 38 -20.24 -23.26 -27.42
N TYR A 39 -20.76 -24.42 -26.96
CA TYR A 39 -21.80 -24.46 -25.91
C TYR A 39 -21.37 -23.87 -24.57
N ILE A 40 -20.10 -24.04 -24.16
CA ILE A 40 -19.61 -23.45 -22.91
C ILE A 40 -19.59 -21.91 -22.95
N ASP A 41 -19.23 -21.35 -24.12
CA ASP A 41 -19.25 -19.89 -24.34
C ASP A 41 -20.69 -19.39 -24.43
N ALA A 42 -21.58 -20.15 -25.07
CA ALA A 42 -23.00 -19.87 -25.11
C ALA A 42 -23.59 -19.82 -23.69
N CYS A 43 -23.33 -20.83 -22.86
CA CYS A 43 -23.74 -20.87 -21.44
C CYS A 43 -23.24 -19.63 -20.67
N SER A 44 -21.97 -19.24 -20.89
CA SER A 44 -21.40 -18.03 -20.25
C SER A 44 -22.20 -16.78 -20.58
N GLN A 45 -22.63 -16.58 -21.84
CA GLN A 45 -23.42 -15.42 -22.23
C GLN A 45 -24.85 -15.49 -21.67
N TYR A 46 -25.48 -16.65 -21.68
CA TYR A 46 -26.81 -16.84 -21.10
C TYR A 46 -26.81 -16.63 -19.58
N PHE A 47 -25.79 -17.11 -18.85
CA PHE A 47 -25.63 -16.81 -17.45
C PHE A 47 -25.53 -15.29 -17.18
N LYS A 48 -24.73 -14.57 -17.99
CA LYS A 48 -24.65 -13.11 -17.88
C LYS A 48 -26.00 -12.43 -18.14
N ALA A 49 -26.78 -12.92 -19.12
CA ALA A 49 -28.10 -12.39 -19.40
C ALA A 49 -29.08 -12.63 -18.24
N LEU A 50 -29.09 -13.82 -17.66
CA LEU A 50 -29.94 -14.22 -16.55
C LEU A 50 -29.54 -13.54 -15.23
N ASN A 51 -28.26 -13.26 -15.01
CA ASN A 51 -27.79 -12.45 -13.88
C ASN A 51 -28.36 -11.01 -13.93
N LYS A 52 -28.51 -10.45 -15.13
CA LYS A 52 -29.13 -9.11 -15.30
C LYS A 52 -30.66 -9.17 -15.24
N LYS A 53 -31.29 -10.22 -15.72
CA LYS A 53 -32.73 -10.43 -15.72
C LYS A 53 -33.04 -11.92 -15.53
N ARG A 54 -33.26 -12.33 -14.29
CA ARG A 54 -33.39 -13.75 -13.90
C ARG A 54 -34.51 -14.51 -14.64
N ASN A 55 -35.62 -13.84 -14.96
CA ASN A 55 -36.77 -14.43 -15.61
C ASN A 55 -36.79 -14.16 -17.13
N PHE A 56 -35.64 -13.99 -17.78
CA PHE A 56 -35.57 -13.78 -19.21
C PHE A 56 -35.67 -15.11 -19.96
N LEU A 57 -36.90 -15.49 -20.36
CA LEU A 57 -37.27 -16.81 -20.87
C LEU A 57 -36.33 -17.28 -21.99
N LYS A 58 -36.10 -16.45 -23.01
CA LYS A 58 -35.21 -16.77 -24.15
C LYS A 58 -33.78 -17.15 -23.73
N ALA A 59 -33.23 -16.47 -22.74
CA ALA A 59 -31.90 -16.82 -22.21
C ALA A 59 -31.94 -18.11 -21.41
N LYS A 60 -33.05 -18.40 -20.71
CA LYS A 60 -33.20 -19.65 -19.98
C LYS A 60 -33.33 -20.84 -20.91
N GLU A 61 -34.13 -20.73 -21.98
CA GLU A 61 -34.26 -21.77 -23.03
C GLU A 61 -32.91 -22.03 -23.72
N GLY A 62 -32.20 -20.94 -24.12
CA GLY A 62 -30.88 -21.06 -24.71
C GLY A 62 -29.85 -21.70 -23.75
N LEU A 63 -29.91 -21.34 -22.46
CA LEU A 63 -29.05 -21.93 -21.43
C LEU A 63 -29.36 -23.44 -21.22
N GLN A 64 -30.63 -23.80 -21.22
CA GLN A 64 -31.03 -25.20 -21.09
C GLN A 64 -30.52 -26.06 -22.26
N PHE A 65 -30.68 -25.55 -23.50
CA PHE A 65 -30.20 -26.26 -24.68
C PHE A 65 -28.66 -26.38 -24.68
N ALA A 66 -27.95 -25.24 -24.54
CA ALA A 66 -26.49 -25.26 -24.56
C ALA A 66 -25.89 -25.98 -23.36
N GLY A 67 -26.53 -25.91 -22.19
CA GLY A 67 -26.15 -26.62 -21.00
C GLY A 67 -26.25 -28.13 -21.16
N ASN A 68 -27.37 -28.66 -21.68
CA ASN A 68 -27.52 -30.07 -22.00
C ASN A 68 -26.42 -30.55 -22.94
N LYS A 69 -26.23 -29.87 -24.06
CA LYS A 69 -25.20 -30.23 -25.05
C LYS A 69 -23.79 -30.23 -24.44
N GLN A 70 -23.48 -29.25 -23.63
CA GLN A 70 -22.15 -29.16 -22.99
C GLN A 70 -21.93 -30.26 -21.95
N VAL A 71 -22.96 -30.59 -21.17
CA VAL A 71 -22.89 -31.69 -20.21
C VAL A 71 -22.68 -33.02 -20.94
N ASP A 72 -23.45 -33.29 -22.03
CA ASP A 72 -23.30 -34.48 -22.87
C ASP A 72 -21.86 -34.58 -23.41
N ILE A 73 -21.31 -33.52 -23.96
CA ILE A 73 -19.92 -33.48 -24.44
C ILE A 73 -18.94 -33.85 -23.33
N TYR A 74 -19.11 -33.28 -22.12
CA TYR A 74 -18.23 -33.65 -21.00
C TYR A 74 -18.35 -35.11 -20.58
N LEU A 75 -19.54 -35.69 -20.64
CA LEU A 75 -19.77 -37.11 -20.29
C LEU A 75 -19.22 -38.05 -21.37
N ASP A 76 -19.38 -37.71 -22.64
CA ASP A 76 -18.80 -38.46 -23.74
C ASP A 76 -17.26 -38.41 -23.71
N ASP A 77 -16.70 -37.24 -23.47
CA ASP A 77 -15.25 -37.07 -23.33
C ASP A 77 -14.72 -37.81 -22.07
N PHE A 78 -15.49 -37.81 -20.96
CA PHE A 78 -15.17 -38.60 -19.78
C PHE A 78 -15.05 -40.10 -20.16
N PHE A 79 -16.04 -40.63 -20.85
CA PHE A 79 -16.05 -42.04 -21.23
C PHE A 79 -14.90 -42.36 -22.20
N LYS A 80 -14.68 -41.52 -23.19
CA LYS A 80 -13.57 -41.64 -24.15
C LYS A 80 -12.21 -41.63 -23.45
N ASN A 81 -11.96 -40.67 -22.56
CA ASN A 81 -10.68 -40.60 -21.84
C ASN A 81 -10.50 -41.76 -20.86
N LYS A 82 -11.58 -42.22 -20.21
CA LYS A 82 -11.57 -43.45 -19.40
C LYS A 82 -11.13 -44.64 -20.24
N SER A 83 -11.70 -44.84 -21.43
CA SER A 83 -11.38 -45.95 -22.34
C SER A 83 -9.93 -45.93 -22.84
N PHE A 84 -9.34 -44.72 -22.97
CA PHE A 84 -7.93 -44.54 -23.31
C PHE A 84 -6.96 -44.62 -22.11
N GLY A 85 -7.44 -44.93 -20.91
CA GLY A 85 -6.62 -44.99 -19.69
C GLY A 85 -6.16 -43.64 -19.15
N LYS A 86 -6.66 -42.52 -19.70
CA LYS A 86 -6.38 -41.15 -19.25
C LYS A 86 -7.23 -40.81 -18.03
N LYS A 87 -6.94 -41.48 -16.90
CA LYS A 87 -7.77 -41.45 -15.69
C LYS A 87 -7.96 -40.01 -15.15
N ARG A 88 -6.89 -39.26 -15.08
CA ARG A 88 -6.91 -37.87 -14.55
C ARG A 88 -7.82 -36.96 -15.36
N GLU A 89 -7.64 -36.97 -16.67
CA GLU A 89 -8.41 -36.15 -17.60
C GLU A 89 -9.91 -36.51 -17.52
N ALA A 90 -10.21 -37.80 -17.49
CA ALA A 90 -11.58 -38.32 -17.35
C ALA A 90 -12.22 -37.80 -16.04
N ILE A 91 -11.56 -37.94 -14.89
CA ILE A 91 -12.05 -37.46 -13.60
C ILE A 91 -12.42 -35.98 -13.65
N TYR A 92 -11.57 -35.15 -14.23
CA TYR A 92 -11.83 -33.70 -14.30
C TYR A 92 -12.93 -33.33 -15.30
N LEU A 93 -13.13 -34.12 -16.37
CA LEU A 93 -14.25 -33.92 -17.30
C LEU A 93 -15.58 -34.20 -16.63
N TYR A 94 -15.70 -35.32 -15.90
CA TYR A 94 -16.90 -35.59 -15.11
C TYR A 94 -17.19 -34.50 -14.10
N ARG A 95 -16.17 -34.02 -13.37
CA ARG A 95 -16.33 -32.90 -12.43
C ARG A 95 -16.80 -31.62 -13.10
N LYS A 96 -16.34 -31.35 -14.34
CA LYS A 96 -16.85 -30.21 -15.12
C LYS A 96 -18.34 -30.37 -15.45
N ALA A 97 -18.79 -31.57 -15.83
CA ALA A 97 -20.20 -31.84 -16.06
C ALA A 97 -21.05 -31.58 -14.81
N ILE A 98 -20.64 -32.13 -13.66
CA ILE A 98 -21.33 -31.91 -12.37
C ILE A 98 -21.36 -30.46 -11.97
N LEU A 99 -20.24 -29.73 -12.06
CA LEU A 99 -20.17 -28.30 -11.71
C LEU A 99 -21.04 -27.45 -12.63
N LEU A 100 -21.13 -27.79 -13.92
CA LEU A 100 -22.02 -27.08 -14.84
C LEU A 100 -23.49 -27.38 -14.47
N ASN A 101 -23.85 -28.64 -14.24
CA ASN A 101 -25.20 -28.99 -13.82
C ASN A 101 -25.63 -28.30 -12.50
N GLN A 102 -24.73 -28.23 -11.51
CA GLN A 102 -24.99 -27.48 -10.28
C GLN A 102 -25.24 -25.98 -10.54
N LYS A 103 -24.49 -25.37 -11.48
CA LYS A 103 -24.74 -23.96 -11.88
C LYS A 103 -26.10 -23.81 -12.58
N LEU A 104 -26.47 -24.75 -13.42
CA LEU A 104 -27.76 -24.75 -14.13
C LEU A 104 -28.94 -24.88 -13.16
N LYS A 105 -28.83 -25.71 -12.11
CA LYS A 105 -29.84 -25.84 -11.05
C LYS A 105 -30.19 -24.50 -10.38
N ASN A 106 -29.25 -23.60 -10.25
CA ASN A 106 -29.50 -22.24 -9.72
C ASN A 106 -30.51 -21.43 -10.57
N TYR A 107 -30.73 -21.86 -11.81
CA TYR A 107 -31.68 -21.25 -12.75
C TYR A 107 -32.88 -22.17 -13.02
N SER A 108 -33.12 -23.17 -12.16
CA SER A 108 -34.17 -24.16 -12.29
C SER A 108 -34.05 -24.98 -13.60
N ILE A 109 -32.81 -25.32 -13.98
CA ILE A 109 -32.48 -26.25 -15.07
C ILE A 109 -31.73 -27.39 -14.41
N ASP A 110 -32.34 -28.58 -14.39
CA ASP A 110 -31.73 -29.80 -13.88
C ASP A 110 -31.53 -30.78 -15.03
N ILE A 111 -30.30 -31.25 -15.18
CA ILE A 111 -29.93 -32.23 -16.19
C ILE A 111 -29.77 -33.57 -15.48
N ASP A 112 -30.51 -34.58 -15.91
CA ASP A 112 -30.37 -35.93 -15.40
C ASP A 112 -29.07 -36.55 -15.93
N ILE A 113 -28.15 -36.86 -15.01
CA ILE A 113 -26.90 -37.54 -15.31
C ILE A 113 -27.07 -39.01 -14.91
N PRO A 114 -27.06 -39.95 -15.86
CA PRO A 114 -27.28 -41.36 -15.56
C PRO A 114 -26.33 -41.88 -14.47
N GLN A 115 -26.86 -42.65 -13.53
CA GLN A 115 -26.13 -43.18 -12.37
C GLN A 115 -24.85 -43.97 -12.74
N LYS A 116 -24.82 -44.60 -13.90
CA LYS A 116 -23.63 -45.28 -14.39
C LYS A 116 -22.38 -44.41 -14.45
N TYR A 117 -22.53 -43.13 -14.82
CA TYR A 117 -21.38 -42.18 -14.87
C TYR A 117 -20.85 -41.87 -13.46
N THR A 118 -21.73 -41.77 -12.49
CA THR A 118 -21.35 -41.56 -11.08
C THR A 118 -20.60 -42.77 -10.54
N THR A 119 -21.11 -43.99 -10.83
CA THR A 119 -20.45 -45.24 -10.43
C THR A 119 -19.07 -45.38 -11.07
N ASP A 120 -18.99 -45.14 -12.38
CA ASP A 120 -17.73 -45.20 -13.13
C ASP A 120 -16.73 -44.16 -12.65
N TYR A 121 -17.19 -42.95 -12.35
CA TYR A 121 -16.36 -41.89 -11.79
C TYR A 121 -15.79 -42.28 -10.43
N ASN A 122 -16.60 -42.81 -9.52
CA ASN A 122 -16.15 -43.20 -8.18
C ASN A 122 -15.07 -44.31 -8.26
N LEU A 123 -15.28 -45.32 -9.07
CA LEU A 123 -14.29 -46.40 -9.28
C LEU A 123 -12.98 -45.82 -9.85
N LEU A 124 -13.09 -44.92 -10.84
CA LEU A 124 -11.93 -44.30 -11.48
C LEU A 124 -11.15 -43.39 -10.51
N VAL A 125 -11.87 -42.67 -9.64
CA VAL A 125 -11.24 -41.83 -8.59
C VAL A 125 -10.50 -42.74 -7.62
N ASP A 126 -11.07 -43.84 -7.16
CA ASP A 126 -10.43 -44.75 -6.22
C ASP A 126 -9.13 -45.33 -6.78
N GLU A 127 -9.15 -45.83 -8.03
CA GLU A 127 -7.95 -46.33 -8.71
C GLU A 127 -6.88 -45.21 -8.92
N TYR A 128 -7.31 -44.03 -9.32
CA TYR A 128 -6.41 -42.93 -9.57
C TYR A 128 -5.76 -42.41 -8.27
N VAL A 129 -6.56 -42.28 -7.21
CA VAL A 129 -6.08 -41.80 -5.90
C VAL A 129 -5.09 -42.79 -5.30
N GLU A 130 -5.36 -44.12 -5.37
CA GLU A 130 -4.43 -45.14 -4.86
C GLU A 130 -3.09 -45.08 -5.60
N THR A 131 -3.15 -45.10 -6.94
CA THR A 131 -1.93 -45.04 -7.77
C THR A 131 -1.14 -43.77 -7.51
N SER A 132 -1.83 -42.62 -7.42
CA SER A 132 -1.21 -41.29 -7.19
C SER A 132 -0.63 -41.20 -5.78
N TYR A 133 -1.27 -41.77 -4.78
CA TYR A 133 -0.78 -41.83 -3.41
C TYR A 133 0.54 -42.59 -3.33
N ASN A 134 0.59 -43.80 -3.89
CA ASN A 134 1.82 -44.61 -3.91
C ASN A 134 2.94 -43.92 -4.68
N LYS A 135 2.64 -43.19 -5.74
CA LYS A 135 3.61 -42.35 -6.46
C LYS A 135 4.09 -41.18 -5.61
N ALA A 136 3.16 -40.50 -4.92
CA ALA A 136 3.48 -39.36 -4.08
C ALA A 136 4.39 -39.75 -2.90
N VAL A 137 4.13 -40.91 -2.26
CA VAL A 137 5.00 -41.44 -1.19
C VAL A 137 6.41 -41.70 -1.73
N LYS A 138 6.53 -42.39 -2.88
CA LYS A 138 7.86 -42.61 -3.49
C LYS A 138 8.61 -41.31 -3.82
N LEU A 139 7.89 -40.30 -4.27
CA LEU A 139 8.49 -38.95 -4.51
C LEU A 139 8.93 -38.30 -3.19
N LEU A 140 8.16 -38.47 -2.12
CA LEU A 140 8.49 -37.98 -0.79
C LEU A 140 9.75 -38.69 -0.25
N ASP A 141 9.84 -40.00 -0.39
CA ASP A 141 10.98 -40.82 0.02
C ASP A 141 12.28 -40.42 -0.75
N ASN A 142 12.10 -40.01 -2.00
CA ASN A 142 13.20 -39.48 -2.84
C ASN A 142 13.45 -37.99 -2.63
N GLU A 143 12.84 -37.35 -1.64
CA GLU A 143 12.94 -35.92 -1.33
C GLU A 143 12.48 -34.98 -2.46
N ASP A 144 11.71 -35.49 -3.43
CA ASP A 144 11.03 -34.65 -4.43
C ASP A 144 9.74 -34.05 -3.82
N PHE A 145 9.93 -33.15 -2.86
CA PHE A 145 8.87 -32.57 -2.06
C PHE A 145 7.84 -31.84 -2.92
N SER A 146 8.26 -31.13 -3.96
CA SER A 146 7.39 -30.31 -4.81
C SER A 146 6.37 -31.16 -5.58
N ASN A 147 6.86 -32.23 -6.24
CA ASN A 147 6.00 -33.11 -7.00
C ASN A 147 5.12 -33.96 -6.07
N SER A 148 5.66 -34.42 -4.94
CA SER A 148 4.93 -35.13 -3.91
C SER A 148 3.79 -34.27 -3.34
N GLU A 149 4.05 -33.02 -2.94
CA GLU A 149 3.05 -32.07 -2.46
C GLU A 149 1.91 -31.86 -3.47
N SER A 150 2.27 -31.69 -4.75
CA SER A 150 1.28 -31.51 -5.82
C SER A 150 0.32 -32.65 -5.94
N LEU A 151 0.83 -33.89 -5.86
CA LEU A 151 -0.01 -35.10 -5.89
C LEU A 151 -0.86 -35.23 -4.64
N PHE A 152 -0.32 -35.03 -3.44
CA PHE A 152 -1.11 -35.09 -2.21
C PHE A 152 -2.20 -34.00 -2.16
N LYS A 153 -1.92 -32.79 -2.67
CA LYS A 153 -2.93 -31.74 -2.84
C LYS A 153 -4.06 -32.15 -3.79
N GLU A 154 -3.71 -32.83 -4.88
CA GLU A 154 -4.70 -33.33 -5.83
C GLU A 154 -5.56 -34.46 -5.22
N ILE A 155 -4.93 -35.40 -4.52
CA ILE A 155 -5.62 -36.46 -3.80
C ILE A 155 -6.57 -35.88 -2.76
N SER A 156 -6.13 -34.95 -1.95
CA SER A 156 -6.97 -34.27 -0.94
C SER A 156 -8.19 -33.57 -1.54
N LYS A 157 -8.09 -33.05 -2.77
CA LYS A 157 -9.23 -32.44 -3.50
C LYS A 157 -10.21 -33.47 -4.04
N LEU A 158 -9.74 -34.66 -4.40
CA LEU A 158 -10.57 -35.74 -4.93
C LEU A 158 -11.19 -36.58 -3.81
N LYS A 159 -10.42 -36.87 -2.78
CA LYS A 159 -10.82 -37.71 -1.64
C LYS A 159 -10.18 -37.16 -0.33
N PRO A 160 -10.81 -36.17 0.35
CA PRO A 160 -10.18 -35.40 1.44
C PRO A 160 -9.62 -36.23 2.61
N ASN A 161 -10.22 -37.38 2.91
CA ASN A 161 -9.83 -38.23 4.05
C ASN A 161 -9.21 -39.55 3.61
N TYR A 162 -8.49 -39.55 2.48
CA TYR A 162 -7.85 -40.78 2.00
C TYR A 162 -6.57 -41.05 2.78
N LYS A 163 -6.55 -42.15 3.54
CA LYS A 163 -5.43 -42.55 4.40
C LYS A 163 -4.91 -41.35 5.21
N ASP A 164 -3.62 -41.15 5.27
CA ASP A 164 -2.91 -40.07 5.96
C ASP A 164 -2.49 -38.93 5.01
N VAL A 165 -3.17 -38.78 3.88
CA VAL A 165 -2.83 -37.81 2.80
C VAL A 165 -2.57 -36.39 3.30
N ASN A 166 -3.31 -35.94 4.33
CA ASN A 166 -3.14 -34.59 4.89
C ASN A 166 -1.81 -34.49 5.65
N ASN A 167 -1.46 -35.50 6.43
CA ASN A 167 -0.19 -35.56 7.14
C ASN A 167 1.00 -35.60 6.15
N MET A 168 0.92 -36.51 5.14
CA MET A 168 1.94 -36.63 4.10
C MET A 168 2.11 -35.34 3.27
N LYS A 169 1.00 -34.67 2.96
CA LYS A 169 1.01 -33.35 2.31
C LYS A 169 1.72 -32.32 3.17
N ASP A 170 1.44 -32.29 4.46
CA ASP A 170 2.07 -31.35 5.40
C ASP A 170 3.56 -31.60 5.54
N ILE A 171 4.00 -32.85 5.57
CA ILE A 171 5.42 -33.22 5.51
C ILE A 171 6.05 -32.72 4.21
N ALA A 172 5.43 -33.00 3.06
CA ALA A 172 5.95 -32.54 1.76
C ALA A 172 6.03 -31.02 1.65
N THR A 173 5.12 -30.30 2.32
CA THR A 173 5.08 -28.83 2.32
C THR A 173 6.11 -28.22 3.29
N PHE A 174 6.20 -28.74 4.52
CA PHE A 174 6.93 -28.06 5.61
C PHE A 174 8.35 -28.58 5.79
N GLU A 175 8.64 -29.83 5.45
CA GLU A 175 9.97 -30.41 5.63
C GLU A 175 11.09 -29.64 4.91
N PRO A 176 10.97 -29.26 3.62
CA PRO A 176 12.02 -28.51 2.94
C PRO A 176 12.23 -27.13 3.56
N ILE A 177 11.16 -26.48 4.06
CA ILE A 177 11.26 -25.18 4.72
C ILE A 177 11.94 -25.33 6.09
N TYR A 178 11.58 -26.36 6.86
CA TYR A 178 12.17 -26.66 8.15
C TYR A 178 13.67 -26.95 8.03
N ARG A 179 14.08 -27.79 7.08
CA ARG A 179 15.50 -28.09 6.80
C ARG A 179 16.29 -26.86 6.37
N ASN A 180 15.67 -26.00 5.55
CA ASN A 180 16.29 -24.75 5.17
C ASN A 180 16.47 -23.79 6.38
N GLY A 181 15.48 -23.75 7.28
CA GLY A 181 15.60 -23.03 8.55
C GLY A 181 16.77 -23.54 9.40
N ASN A 182 16.90 -24.88 9.54
CA ASN A 182 18.03 -25.48 10.27
C ASN A 182 19.38 -25.13 9.65
N LYS A 183 19.50 -25.23 8.33
CA LYS A 183 20.72 -24.85 7.61
C LYS A 183 21.09 -23.38 7.85
N LEU A 184 20.10 -22.50 7.88
CA LEU A 184 20.33 -21.08 8.14
C LEU A 184 20.75 -20.83 9.60
N LEU A 185 20.23 -21.58 10.58
CA LEU A 185 20.70 -21.53 11.96
C LEU A 185 22.15 -21.97 12.10
N GLU A 186 22.54 -23.05 11.43
CA GLU A 186 23.94 -23.53 11.40
C GLU A 186 24.89 -22.52 10.77
N LEU A 187 24.42 -21.73 9.82
CA LEU A 187 25.17 -20.64 9.18
C LEU A 187 25.08 -19.32 9.96
N GLU A 188 24.55 -19.33 11.19
CA GLU A 188 24.34 -18.16 12.04
C GLU A 188 23.48 -17.04 11.40
N LYS A 189 22.71 -17.38 10.36
CA LYS A 189 21.75 -16.47 9.71
C LYS A 189 20.40 -16.48 10.42
N PHE A 190 20.43 -15.98 11.66
CA PHE A 190 19.32 -16.12 12.61
C PHE A 190 18.01 -15.49 12.14
N ARG A 191 18.06 -14.29 11.59
CA ARG A 191 16.85 -13.61 11.08
C ARG A 191 16.24 -14.33 9.90
N ALA A 192 17.09 -14.80 8.99
CA ALA A 192 16.65 -15.59 7.84
C ALA A 192 16.04 -16.93 8.28
N ALA A 193 16.64 -17.61 9.28
CA ALA A 193 16.12 -18.83 9.88
C ALA A 193 14.72 -18.61 10.50
N TYR A 194 14.56 -17.55 11.30
CA TYR A 194 13.28 -17.18 11.90
C TYR A 194 12.17 -17.07 10.86
N TYR A 195 12.42 -16.37 9.76
CA TYR A 195 11.43 -16.19 8.70
C TYR A 195 11.15 -17.47 7.90
N GLN A 196 12.00 -18.47 7.93
CA GLN A 196 11.64 -19.79 7.41
C GLN A 196 10.68 -20.50 8.38
N TYR A 197 11.01 -20.56 9.66
CA TYR A 197 10.13 -21.18 10.66
C TYR A 197 8.77 -20.48 10.79
N ASP A 198 8.70 -19.17 10.54
CA ASP A 198 7.45 -18.41 10.56
C ASP A 198 6.44 -18.84 9.48
N LYS A 199 6.88 -19.56 8.45
CA LYS A 199 6.04 -20.14 7.39
C LYS A 199 5.46 -21.52 7.75
N ILE A 200 5.87 -22.08 8.87
CA ILE A 200 5.55 -23.43 9.31
C ILE A 200 4.64 -23.36 10.54
N PRO A 201 3.62 -24.24 10.67
CA PRO A 201 2.83 -24.33 11.90
C PRO A 201 3.74 -24.62 13.13
N LEU A 202 3.46 -23.93 14.24
CA LEU A 202 4.30 -24.01 15.46
C LEU A 202 4.39 -25.42 16.05
N ASN A 203 3.41 -26.27 15.79
CA ASN A 203 3.36 -27.66 16.26
C ASN A 203 4.06 -28.65 15.30
N TYR A 204 4.69 -28.17 14.22
CA TYR A 204 5.45 -29.04 13.32
C TYR A 204 6.84 -29.27 13.90
N LYS A 205 7.15 -30.50 14.32
CA LYS A 205 8.42 -30.87 14.95
C LYS A 205 8.81 -29.87 16.05
N GLU A 206 10.05 -29.44 16.08
CA GLU A 206 10.61 -28.46 17.01
C GLU A 206 10.55 -27.01 16.49
N CYS A 207 9.62 -26.73 15.54
CA CYS A 207 9.57 -25.43 14.85
C CYS A 207 9.46 -24.24 15.81
N ASN A 208 8.65 -24.34 16.86
CA ASN A 208 8.47 -23.29 17.84
C ASN A 208 9.76 -22.97 18.59
N ASP A 209 10.45 -23.99 19.07
CA ASP A 209 11.67 -23.82 19.85
C ASP A 209 12.81 -23.25 19.00
N ARG A 210 12.97 -23.79 17.78
CA ARG A 210 13.97 -23.28 16.82
C ARG A 210 13.69 -21.87 16.35
N LYS A 211 12.41 -21.52 16.18
CA LYS A 211 11.99 -20.14 15.86
C LYS A 211 12.35 -19.18 17.00
N ASN A 212 12.11 -19.57 18.25
CA ASN A 212 12.46 -18.77 19.43
C ASN A 212 13.97 -18.63 19.57
N MET A 213 14.74 -19.70 19.37
CA MET A 213 16.21 -19.64 19.34
C MET A 213 16.71 -18.66 18.29
N ALA A 214 16.17 -18.72 17.08
CA ALA A 214 16.50 -17.81 15.99
C ALA A 214 16.15 -16.36 16.31
N LEU A 215 15.01 -16.12 16.98
CA LEU A 215 14.59 -14.79 17.42
C LEU A 215 15.53 -14.23 18.47
N GLU A 216 15.87 -15.00 19.51
CA GLU A 216 16.75 -14.58 20.60
C GLU A 216 18.18 -14.29 20.10
N ALA A 217 18.71 -15.16 19.23
CA ALA A 217 20.03 -14.97 18.65
C ALA A 217 20.11 -13.76 17.71
N GLY A 218 19.10 -13.56 16.86
CA GLY A 218 19.03 -12.43 15.91
C GLY A 218 18.57 -11.11 16.54
N LEU A 219 18.23 -11.11 17.85
CA LEU A 219 17.74 -9.92 18.56
C LEU A 219 18.86 -8.92 18.81
N ILE A 220 18.63 -7.67 18.41
CA ILE A 220 19.44 -6.51 18.78
C ILE A 220 18.69 -5.64 19.79
N THR A 221 19.29 -5.44 20.95
CA THR A 221 18.80 -4.52 21.98
C THR A 221 19.54 -3.20 21.87
N ILE A 222 18.82 -2.09 21.74
CA ILE A 222 19.41 -0.78 21.43
C ILE A 222 19.06 0.21 22.53
N ALA A 223 20.08 0.90 23.06
CA ALA A 223 19.88 2.07 23.91
C ALA A 223 20.15 3.36 23.14
N ILE A 224 19.36 4.39 23.40
CA ILE A 224 19.55 5.72 22.82
C ILE A 224 20.29 6.57 23.86
N LEU A 225 21.49 7.03 23.48
CA LEU A 225 22.26 7.95 24.33
C LEU A 225 21.70 9.38 24.19
N LYS A 226 22.04 10.23 25.12
CA LYS A 226 21.74 11.67 25.04
C LYS A 226 22.43 12.23 23.79
N PHE A 227 21.66 12.85 22.87
CA PHE A 227 22.25 13.47 21.71
C PHE A 227 22.97 14.77 22.07
N GLU A 228 24.01 15.09 21.31
CA GLU A 228 24.81 16.29 21.45
C GLU A 228 24.30 17.40 20.51
N ASN A 229 24.65 18.63 20.84
CA ASN A 229 24.37 19.82 20.06
C ASN A 229 25.61 20.68 19.89
N ALA A 230 26.07 20.80 18.65
CA ALA A 230 27.19 21.69 18.29
C ALA A 230 26.73 23.08 17.85
N THR A 231 25.45 23.40 18.01
CA THR A 231 24.89 24.70 17.57
C THR A 231 24.48 25.56 18.79
N TYR A 232 24.24 26.83 18.52
CA TYR A 232 23.78 27.78 19.55
C TYR A 232 22.27 27.70 19.87
N HIS A 233 21.54 26.78 19.18
CA HIS A 233 20.10 26.62 19.35
C HIS A 233 19.79 25.52 20.36
N TYR A 234 19.43 25.90 21.58
CA TYR A 234 19.13 24.97 22.66
C TYR A 234 17.89 24.11 22.37
N GLY A 235 17.94 22.86 22.84
CA GLY A 235 16.80 21.92 22.82
C GLY A 235 16.56 21.22 21.50
N VAL A 236 17.28 21.55 20.42
CA VAL A 236 17.14 20.88 19.11
C VAL A 236 17.51 19.41 19.21
N GLU A 237 18.60 19.10 19.91
CA GLU A 237 19.06 17.72 20.17
C GLU A 237 18.03 16.90 20.95
N SER A 238 17.39 17.53 21.94
CA SER A 238 16.37 16.88 22.75
C SER A 238 15.11 16.60 21.95
N ALA A 239 14.68 17.54 21.09
CA ALA A 239 13.53 17.36 20.21
C ALA A 239 13.78 16.26 19.16
N VAL A 240 14.97 16.22 18.56
CA VAL A 240 15.35 15.15 17.62
C VAL A 240 15.40 13.80 18.34
N SER A 241 16.01 13.74 19.55
CA SER A 241 16.08 12.51 20.34
C SER A 241 14.71 11.95 20.67
N ALA A 242 13.79 12.81 21.14
CA ALA A 242 12.42 12.40 21.46
C ALA A 242 11.69 11.82 20.25
N MET A 243 11.79 12.47 19.08
CA MET A 243 11.16 11.99 17.85
C MET A 243 11.81 10.70 17.32
N VAL A 244 13.14 10.55 17.45
CA VAL A 244 13.84 9.31 17.09
C VAL A 244 13.36 8.16 17.97
N THR A 245 13.28 8.38 19.28
CA THR A 245 12.75 7.38 20.22
C THR A 245 11.31 6.98 19.86
N GLU A 246 10.45 7.98 19.61
CA GLU A 246 9.05 7.73 19.22
C GLU A 246 8.94 6.91 17.93
N GLU A 247 9.71 7.23 16.90
CA GLU A 247 9.65 6.51 15.62
C GLU A 247 10.27 5.09 15.73
N LEU A 248 11.30 4.91 16.56
CA LEU A 248 11.86 3.59 16.83
C LEU A 248 10.89 2.69 17.62
N MET A 249 10.14 3.24 18.56
CA MET A 249 9.10 2.50 19.30
C MET A 249 7.94 2.05 18.40
N LYS A 250 7.72 2.69 17.26
CA LYS A 250 6.70 2.30 16.29
C LYS A 250 7.14 1.16 15.37
N LEU A 251 8.41 0.72 15.44
CA LEU A 251 8.89 -0.36 14.60
C LEU A 251 8.19 -1.67 14.95
N ASN A 252 7.63 -2.31 13.95
CA ASN A 252 7.08 -3.65 14.07
C ASN A 252 8.11 -4.70 13.61
N ASN A 253 9.31 -4.65 14.19
CA ASN A 253 10.40 -5.56 13.90
C ASN A 253 10.71 -6.41 15.13
N PRO A 254 10.49 -7.74 15.09
CA PRO A 254 10.68 -8.59 16.25
C PRO A 254 12.15 -8.63 16.73
N PHE A 255 13.09 -8.27 15.87
CA PHE A 255 14.52 -8.30 16.16
C PHE A 255 15.08 -7.00 16.75
N VAL A 256 14.27 -5.97 16.91
CA VAL A 256 14.71 -4.69 17.47
C VAL A 256 13.98 -4.40 18.77
N LYS A 257 14.69 -4.31 19.88
CA LYS A 257 14.14 -3.89 21.17
C LYS A 257 14.87 -2.66 21.69
N LEU A 258 14.12 -1.66 22.12
CA LEU A 258 14.69 -0.51 22.82
C LEU A 258 14.80 -0.80 24.31
N VAL A 259 15.91 -0.39 24.90
CA VAL A 259 16.14 -0.46 26.36
C VAL A 259 16.47 0.94 26.90
N ASP A 260 15.85 1.30 28.02
CA ASP A 260 16.13 2.59 28.67
C ASP A 260 17.25 2.42 29.71
N ARG A 261 18.40 3.00 29.42
CA ARG A 261 19.55 2.99 30.35
C ARG A 261 19.43 4.01 31.48
N LYS A 262 18.59 5.03 31.36
CA LYS A 262 18.46 6.08 32.39
C LYS A 262 17.78 5.57 33.64
N LEU A 263 16.84 4.64 33.48
CA LEU A 263 16.08 4.04 34.60
C LEU A 263 16.68 2.75 35.10
N THR A 264 17.80 2.27 34.58
CA THR A 264 18.38 0.97 34.96
C THR A 264 18.65 0.87 36.47
N ASN A 265 19.26 1.90 37.06
CA ASN A 265 19.53 1.91 38.53
C ASN A 265 18.23 1.96 39.34
N THR A 266 17.23 2.70 38.90
CA THR A 266 15.91 2.76 39.55
C THR A 266 15.23 1.39 39.50
N ILE A 267 15.26 0.72 38.35
CA ILE A 267 14.68 -0.63 38.18
C ILE A 267 15.41 -1.65 39.07
N ILE A 268 16.74 -1.58 39.16
CA ILE A 268 17.53 -2.45 40.06
C ILE A 268 17.12 -2.22 41.50
N ASN A 269 16.99 -0.97 41.92
CA ASN A 269 16.57 -0.64 43.29
C ASN A 269 15.15 -1.14 43.62
N GLU A 270 14.20 -1.01 42.67
CA GLU A 270 12.86 -1.56 42.81
C GLU A 270 12.87 -3.11 42.91
N GLN A 271 13.71 -3.77 42.12
CA GLN A 271 13.87 -5.23 42.21
C GLN A 271 14.47 -5.66 43.57
N ILE A 272 15.44 -4.91 44.07
CA ILE A 272 16.04 -5.16 45.43
C ILE A 272 14.98 -4.95 46.51
N LEU A 273 14.17 -3.89 46.43
CA LEU A 273 13.07 -3.64 47.34
C LEU A 273 12.04 -4.77 47.32
N GLY A 274 11.68 -5.28 46.15
CA GLY A 274 10.81 -6.43 45.98
C GLY A 274 11.36 -7.71 46.66
N LEU A 275 12.65 -7.94 46.55
CA LEU A 275 13.32 -9.10 47.17
C LEU A 275 13.50 -8.95 48.67
N SER A 276 13.52 -7.72 49.22
CA SER A 276 13.76 -7.44 50.65
C SER A 276 12.57 -7.74 51.58
N GLY A 277 11.38 -8.09 51.02
CA GLY A 277 10.17 -8.36 51.79
C GLY A 277 9.50 -7.12 52.41
N HIS A 278 9.98 -5.91 52.10
CA HIS A 278 9.43 -4.65 52.64
C HIS A 278 8.22 -4.12 51.90
N VAL A 279 7.83 -4.80 50.80
CA VAL A 279 6.68 -4.43 49.94
C VAL A 279 5.68 -5.57 49.91
N ALA A 280 4.39 -5.27 49.93
CA ALA A 280 3.32 -6.27 49.98
C ALA A 280 3.43 -7.24 48.76
N GLU A 281 3.17 -8.54 49.03
CA GLU A 281 3.16 -9.58 47.99
C GLU A 281 2.22 -9.17 46.82
N GLY A 282 2.74 -9.24 45.61
CA GLY A 282 2.01 -8.86 44.36
C GLY A 282 2.18 -7.42 43.92
N THR A 283 2.80 -6.52 44.72
CA THR A 283 3.06 -5.11 44.35
C THR A 283 4.53 -4.83 44.00
N SER A 284 5.42 -5.79 44.25
CA SER A 284 6.84 -5.67 43.92
C SER A 284 7.14 -6.11 42.50
N ALA A 285 8.06 -5.40 41.85
CA ALA A 285 8.60 -5.85 40.57
C ALA A 285 9.31 -7.21 40.76
N GLN A 286 8.88 -8.24 40.06
CA GLN A 286 9.59 -9.52 40.07
C GLN A 286 11.03 -9.33 39.59
N ALA A 287 11.99 -9.94 40.30
CA ALA A 287 13.39 -9.94 39.91
C ALA A 287 13.56 -10.63 38.55
N GLY A 288 13.53 -9.85 37.48
CA GLY A 288 13.75 -10.29 36.11
C GLY A 288 15.18 -10.02 35.64
N LYS A 289 15.65 -10.76 34.65
CA LYS A 289 16.92 -10.44 34.00
C LYS A 289 16.77 -9.11 33.25
N LEU A 290 17.52 -8.08 33.65
CA LEU A 290 17.64 -6.86 32.90
C LEU A 290 18.33 -7.16 31.57
N ILE A 291 17.65 -6.82 30.47
CA ILE A 291 18.21 -7.00 29.10
C ILE A 291 19.23 -5.89 28.87
N GLY A 292 20.51 -6.25 28.71
CA GLY A 292 21.57 -5.32 28.33
C GLY A 292 21.36 -4.78 26.89
N ALA A 293 21.80 -3.56 26.62
CA ALA A 293 21.88 -3.08 25.24
C ALA A 293 23.07 -3.72 24.54
N LYS A 294 22.84 -4.38 23.40
CA LYS A 294 23.92 -4.89 22.53
C LYS A 294 24.50 -3.77 21.63
N ALA A 295 23.74 -2.70 21.41
CA ALA A 295 24.21 -1.54 20.67
C ALA A 295 23.69 -0.23 21.25
N VAL A 296 24.36 0.87 20.95
CA VAL A 296 23.93 2.22 21.34
C VAL A 296 23.85 3.13 20.12
N ILE A 297 22.79 3.96 20.11
CA ILE A 297 22.67 5.06 19.15
C ILE A 297 23.16 6.33 19.82
N SER A 298 24.21 6.94 19.27
CA SER A 298 24.64 8.30 19.58
C SER A 298 24.28 9.24 18.42
N GLY A 299 24.05 10.50 18.72
CA GLY A 299 23.69 11.50 17.71
C GLY A 299 24.16 12.90 18.07
N LYS A 300 24.42 13.72 17.06
CA LYS A 300 24.87 15.11 17.21
C LYS A 300 24.23 16.01 16.16
N VAL A 301 23.61 17.08 16.61
CA VAL A 301 23.20 18.16 15.72
C VAL A 301 24.44 18.96 15.36
N VAL A 302 24.89 18.88 14.11
CA VAL A 302 26.13 19.50 13.63
C VAL A 302 25.91 20.89 13.05
N SER A 303 24.73 21.16 12.53
CA SER A 303 24.32 22.47 12.02
C SER A 303 22.82 22.67 12.18
N TYR A 304 22.44 23.91 12.47
CA TYR A 304 21.05 24.31 12.52
C TYR A 304 20.91 25.80 12.26
N THR A 305 20.12 26.16 11.26
CA THR A 305 19.92 27.56 10.86
C THR A 305 18.45 27.84 10.63
N LYS A 306 17.96 28.92 11.22
CA LYS A 306 16.60 29.46 11.00
C LYS A 306 16.71 30.81 10.32
N LYS A 307 15.93 31.04 9.25
CA LYS A 307 15.73 32.36 8.64
C LYS A 307 14.24 32.61 8.51
N TYR A 308 13.80 33.77 8.99
CA TYR A 308 12.42 34.18 8.92
C TYR A 308 12.33 35.64 8.49
N ASN A 309 11.81 35.86 7.31
CA ASN A 309 11.45 37.19 6.81
C ASN A 309 9.91 37.27 6.90
N PRO A 310 9.37 38.12 7.77
CA PRO A 310 7.94 38.25 7.98
C PRO A 310 7.24 38.72 6.70
N ILE A 311 5.92 38.63 6.68
CA ILE A 311 5.12 39.08 5.54
C ILE A 311 5.11 40.60 5.54
N GLU A 312 5.79 41.16 4.56
CA GLU A 312 5.80 42.61 4.28
C GLU A 312 4.66 42.95 3.33
N LYS A 313 4.00 44.07 3.56
CA LYS A 313 2.90 44.59 2.75
C LYS A 313 3.34 45.84 2.01
N THR A 314 3.33 45.80 0.70
CA THR A 314 3.60 46.92 -0.18
C THR A 314 2.31 47.41 -0.79
N VAL A 315 1.98 48.69 -0.54
CA VAL A 315 0.80 49.34 -1.12
C VAL A 315 1.02 49.54 -2.62
N THR A 316 0.14 49.00 -3.43
CA THR A 316 0.19 49.09 -4.89
C THR A 316 -1.03 49.80 -5.42
N LYS A 317 -0.87 50.55 -6.48
CA LYS A 317 -1.95 51.28 -7.17
C LYS A 317 -2.63 50.39 -8.18
N GLY A 318 -3.93 50.57 -8.35
CA GLY A 318 -4.73 49.83 -9.33
C GLY A 318 -6.06 50.51 -9.60
N TRP A 319 -6.90 49.80 -10.32
CA TRP A 319 -8.18 50.30 -10.76
C TRP A 319 -9.28 49.26 -10.48
N LEU A 320 -10.41 49.76 -9.94
CA LEU A 320 -11.60 48.97 -9.69
C LEU A 320 -12.60 49.22 -10.83
N MET A 321 -12.88 48.16 -11.59
CA MET A 321 -13.91 48.17 -12.61
C MET A 321 -15.28 48.15 -11.96
N LYS A 322 -16.15 49.09 -12.29
CA LYS A 322 -17.55 49.17 -11.90
C LYS A 322 -18.44 49.12 -13.15
N ARG A 323 -19.47 48.34 -13.13
CA ARG A 323 -20.53 48.36 -14.15
C ARG A 323 -21.67 49.20 -13.66
N VAL A 324 -21.88 50.36 -14.30
CA VAL A 324 -22.99 51.26 -14.01
C VAL A 324 -24.11 51.04 -15.00
N LYS A 325 -25.29 50.82 -14.46
CA LYS A 325 -26.48 50.67 -15.28
C LYS A 325 -26.90 52.05 -15.79
N LYS A 326 -27.05 52.16 -17.10
CA LYS A 326 -27.58 53.37 -17.77
C LYS A 326 -28.77 52.98 -18.67
N PHE A 327 -29.49 54.00 -19.09
CA PHE A 327 -30.58 53.86 -20.05
C PHE A 327 -30.29 54.77 -21.22
N ASP A 328 -30.54 54.34 -22.44
CA ASP A 328 -30.42 55.15 -23.65
C ASP A 328 -31.65 56.01 -23.88
N SER A 329 -31.68 56.79 -24.97
CA SER A 329 -32.78 57.67 -25.35
C SER A 329 -34.11 56.90 -25.53
N ASP A 330 -34.05 55.62 -25.85
CA ASP A 330 -35.21 54.77 -26.05
C ASP A 330 -35.61 53.99 -24.80
N ASN A 331 -35.05 54.39 -23.63
CA ASN A 331 -35.25 53.77 -22.32
C ASN A 331 -34.78 52.31 -22.24
N LYS A 332 -33.89 51.90 -23.17
CA LYS A 332 -33.31 50.58 -23.20
C LYS A 332 -32.06 50.51 -22.28
N LYS A 333 -32.07 49.47 -21.44
CA LYS A 333 -31.04 49.25 -20.42
C LYS A 333 -29.71 48.84 -21.05
N TYR A 334 -28.61 49.53 -20.73
CA TYR A 334 -27.27 49.10 -21.00
C TYR A 334 -26.33 49.27 -19.81
N TYR A 335 -25.15 48.67 -19.83
CA TYR A 335 -24.16 48.77 -18.80
C TYR A 335 -22.93 49.50 -19.33
N ASP A 336 -22.60 50.62 -18.67
CA ASP A 336 -21.38 51.33 -18.91
C ASP A 336 -20.28 50.87 -17.95
N THR A 337 -19.03 50.82 -18.40
CA THR A 337 -17.89 50.39 -17.60
C THR A 337 -17.09 51.61 -17.17
N THR A 338 -16.98 51.81 -15.87
CA THR A 338 -16.19 52.87 -15.28
C THR A 338 -15.08 52.29 -14.43
N TYR A 339 -14.01 53.03 -14.23
CA TYR A 339 -12.87 52.64 -13.43
C TYR A 339 -12.60 53.67 -12.33
N GLU A 340 -12.40 53.16 -11.11
CA GLU A 340 -12.10 53.96 -9.93
C GLU A 340 -10.68 53.67 -9.45
N LYS A 341 -9.94 54.71 -9.05
CA LYS A 341 -8.58 54.57 -8.51
C LYS A 341 -8.62 53.95 -7.12
N ILE A 342 -7.95 52.81 -6.97
CA ILE A 342 -7.85 52.09 -5.69
C ILE A 342 -6.43 51.75 -5.34
N LYS A 343 -6.22 51.42 -4.06
CA LYS A 343 -4.99 50.83 -3.56
C LYS A 343 -5.29 49.39 -3.12
N TYR A 344 -4.34 48.50 -3.32
CA TYR A 344 -4.35 47.13 -2.79
C TYR A 344 -2.94 46.78 -2.30
N ASN A 345 -2.80 45.72 -1.52
CA ASN A 345 -1.51 45.30 -1.00
C ASN A 345 -0.97 44.10 -1.77
N ILE A 346 0.31 44.17 -2.09
CA ILE A 346 1.12 43.01 -2.44
C ILE A 346 1.89 42.59 -1.20
N CYS A 347 1.75 41.32 -0.83
CA CYS A 347 2.30 40.75 0.38
C CYS A 347 3.33 39.68 0.02
N GLN A 348 4.52 39.72 0.60
CA GLN A 348 5.56 38.73 0.38
C GLN A 348 6.32 38.41 1.66
N GLY A 349 6.70 37.15 1.82
CA GLY A 349 7.48 36.71 2.96
C GLY A 349 8.09 35.33 2.68
N ASN A 350 9.13 34.99 3.39
CA ASN A 350 9.75 33.66 3.27
C ASN A 350 10.33 33.21 4.60
N SER A 351 10.42 31.91 4.74
CA SER A 351 11.06 31.26 5.87
C SER A 351 11.84 30.04 5.41
N SER A 352 12.90 29.73 6.12
CA SER A 352 13.69 28.51 5.88
C SER A 352 14.31 27.98 7.16
N VAL A 353 14.47 26.66 7.20
CA VAL A 353 15.22 25.95 8.22
C VAL A 353 16.12 24.94 7.54
N ASP A 354 17.39 24.91 7.92
CA ASP A 354 18.38 23.93 7.50
C ASP A 354 18.92 23.22 8.74
N ILE A 355 19.08 21.88 8.68
CA ILE A 355 19.59 21.06 9.77
C ILE A 355 20.52 19.98 9.25
N GLY A 356 21.66 19.80 9.93
CA GLY A 356 22.58 18.68 9.79
C GLY A 356 22.58 17.86 11.08
N PHE A 357 22.33 16.56 10.96
CA PHE A 357 22.32 15.61 12.06
C PHE A 357 23.20 14.41 11.73
N HIS A 358 24.22 14.19 12.52
CA HIS A 358 25.09 13.02 12.45
C HIS A 358 24.67 12.02 13.52
N TYR A 359 24.61 10.74 13.16
CA TYR A 359 24.36 9.67 14.12
C TYR A 359 25.17 8.43 13.76
N GLN A 360 25.38 7.61 14.78
CA GLN A 360 26.04 6.31 14.64
C GLN A 360 25.41 5.26 15.54
N LEU A 361 25.45 4.01 15.10
CA LEU A 361 25.14 2.81 15.86
C LEU A 361 26.46 2.13 16.21
N THR A 362 26.70 1.90 17.47
CA THR A 362 27.96 1.32 17.97
C THR A 362 27.68 0.07 18.78
N SER A 363 28.39 -1.01 18.55
CA SER A 363 28.35 -2.23 19.38
C SER A 363 28.82 -1.91 20.79
N THR A 364 28.09 -2.38 21.81
CA THR A 364 28.53 -2.25 23.22
C THR A 364 29.52 -3.35 23.61
N GLU A 365 29.60 -4.40 22.84
CA GLU A 365 30.47 -5.55 23.09
C GLU A 365 31.88 -5.31 22.54
N SER A 366 32.00 -4.87 21.29
CA SER A 366 33.28 -4.66 20.63
C SER A 366 33.70 -3.18 20.56
N GLY A 367 32.79 -2.23 20.77
CA GLY A 367 33.03 -0.80 20.53
C GLY A 367 33.06 -0.44 19.03
N GLU A 368 32.79 -1.37 18.15
CA GLU A 368 32.79 -1.16 16.70
C GLU A 368 31.63 -0.28 16.25
N ILE A 369 31.88 0.61 15.30
CA ILE A 369 30.84 1.42 14.65
C ILE A 369 30.15 0.54 13.60
N LEU A 370 28.97 0.04 13.92
CA LEU A 370 28.17 -0.79 13.03
C LEU A 370 27.56 0.02 11.88
N TYR A 371 27.25 1.30 12.13
CA TYR A 371 26.69 2.20 11.14
C TYR A 371 26.87 3.66 11.52
N THR A 372 27.14 4.51 10.53
CA THR A 372 27.21 5.97 10.73
C THR A 372 26.66 6.72 9.52
N LYS A 373 26.00 7.86 9.76
CA LYS A 373 25.46 8.72 8.69
C LYS A 373 25.27 10.16 9.11
N LEU A 374 25.58 11.06 8.18
CA LEU A 374 25.19 12.45 8.24
C LEU A 374 23.92 12.68 7.42
N ILE A 375 22.91 13.26 8.03
CA ILE A 375 21.64 13.63 7.42
C ILE A 375 21.58 15.16 7.31
N ASN A 376 21.57 15.70 6.10
CA ASN A 376 21.34 17.11 5.84
C ASN A 376 19.95 17.29 5.24
N LEU A 377 19.12 18.13 5.88
CA LEU A 377 17.76 18.43 5.44
C LEU A 377 17.53 19.94 5.45
N ASN A 378 16.68 20.37 4.54
CA ASN A 378 16.19 21.75 4.51
C ASN A 378 14.68 21.80 4.26
N LYS A 379 14.07 22.87 4.76
CA LYS A 379 12.69 23.22 4.48
C LYS A 379 12.60 24.69 4.18
N ARG A 380 11.94 25.07 3.09
CA ARG A 380 11.73 26.45 2.67
C ARG A 380 10.25 26.66 2.40
N ASP A 381 9.76 27.84 2.76
CA ASP A 381 8.42 28.29 2.41
C ASP A 381 8.47 29.76 2.01
N LYS A 382 7.64 30.12 1.05
CA LYS A 382 7.46 31.50 0.67
C LYS A 382 6.00 31.78 0.35
N VAL A 383 5.60 33.00 0.61
CA VAL A 383 4.30 33.52 0.20
C VAL A 383 4.48 34.75 -0.66
N HIS A 384 3.67 34.86 -1.70
CA HIS A 384 3.54 36.04 -2.54
C HIS A 384 2.09 36.11 -2.98
N PHE A 385 1.35 37.06 -2.42
CA PHE A 385 -0.09 37.18 -2.65
C PHE A 385 -0.55 38.62 -2.66
N ALA A 386 -1.72 38.87 -3.20
CA ALA A 386 -2.39 40.18 -3.14
C ALA A 386 -3.57 40.12 -2.16
N GLU A 387 -3.83 41.24 -1.51
CA GLU A 387 -5.04 41.44 -0.69
C GLU A 387 -5.70 42.77 -0.94
N SER A 388 -7.03 42.78 -0.89
CA SER A 388 -7.83 44.00 -1.07
C SER A 388 -9.18 43.86 -0.39
N ASN A 389 -9.79 44.95 -0.03
CA ASN A 389 -11.17 45.01 0.49
C ASN A 389 -12.22 45.03 -0.62
N TYR A 390 -11.82 45.02 -1.89
CA TYR A 390 -12.71 45.03 -3.05
C TYR A 390 -12.85 43.65 -3.66
N ASN A 391 -13.85 43.51 -4.56
CA ASN A 391 -13.97 42.27 -5.33
C ASN A 391 -12.77 42.08 -6.27
N ASN A 392 -11.94 41.12 -5.96
CA ASN A 392 -10.66 40.85 -6.64
C ASN A 392 -10.79 40.68 -8.15
N LYS A 393 -11.91 40.10 -8.64
CA LYS A 393 -12.18 39.92 -10.08
C LYS A 393 -12.26 41.23 -10.85
N ASN A 394 -12.62 42.31 -10.17
CA ASN A 394 -12.83 43.63 -10.74
C ASN A 394 -11.61 44.56 -10.59
N ILE A 395 -10.52 44.10 -9.98
CA ILE A 395 -9.30 44.90 -9.82
C ILE A 395 -8.41 44.72 -11.05
N TYR A 396 -8.00 45.83 -11.64
CA TYR A 396 -7.09 45.90 -12.79
C TYR A 396 -5.74 46.51 -12.38
N PRO A 397 -4.63 45.98 -12.88
CA PRO A 397 -3.33 46.59 -12.70
C PRO A 397 -3.28 47.93 -13.44
N GLY A 398 -2.43 48.79 -13.02
CA GLY A 398 -2.25 50.11 -13.61
C GLY A 398 -1.60 51.09 -12.63
N ASN A 399 -1.40 52.33 -13.04
CA ASN A 399 -0.82 53.37 -12.19
C ASN A 399 -1.59 54.67 -12.33
N TRP A 400 -1.44 55.51 -11.33
CA TRP A 400 -2.01 56.87 -11.32
C TRP A 400 -1.18 57.79 -10.41
N LYS A 401 -1.16 59.11 -10.74
CA LYS A 401 -0.38 60.09 -10.02
C LYS A 401 -1.07 60.54 -8.72
N SER A 402 -2.35 60.83 -8.74
CA SER A 402 -3.15 61.26 -7.59
C SER A 402 -4.47 60.51 -7.57
N GLN A 403 -4.96 60.19 -6.38
CA GLN A 403 -6.23 59.44 -6.20
C GLN A 403 -7.43 60.32 -6.58
N THR A 404 -7.36 61.63 -6.32
CA THR A 404 -8.47 62.58 -6.51
C THR A 404 -8.44 63.32 -7.85
N LYS A 405 -7.25 63.58 -8.42
CA LYS A 405 -7.07 64.30 -9.67
C LYS A 405 -6.74 63.34 -10.84
N LYS A 406 -7.26 63.63 -12.03
CA LYS A 406 -6.94 62.88 -13.26
C LYS A 406 -5.70 63.48 -13.92
N TYR A 407 -4.77 62.68 -14.34
CA TYR A 407 -3.57 63.08 -15.04
C TYR A 407 -3.44 62.30 -16.36
N SER A 408 -2.75 62.85 -17.34
CA SER A 408 -2.47 62.20 -18.64
C SER A 408 -1.58 60.95 -18.48
N SER A 409 -0.82 60.86 -17.42
CA SER A 409 0.03 59.71 -17.08
C SER A 409 -0.70 58.56 -16.35
N ASP A 410 -1.97 58.76 -16.02
CA ASP A 410 -2.77 57.70 -15.39
C ASP A 410 -3.16 56.66 -16.45
N PHE A 411 -2.90 55.38 -16.17
CA PHE A 411 -3.23 54.31 -17.09
C PHE A 411 -3.75 53.07 -16.40
N ILE A 412 -4.61 52.33 -17.11
CA ILE A 412 -5.10 51.01 -16.76
C ILE A 412 -4.40 50.04 -17.67
N SER A 413 -3.84 48.98 -17.15
CA SER A 413 -3.26 47.93 -18.01
C SER A 413 -4.34 47.06 -18.62
N ASP A 414 -4.43 47.05 -19.96
CA ASP A 414 -5.29 46.20 -20.73
C ASP A 414 -4.69 44.79 -21.01
N SER A 415 -3.47 44.56 -20.49
CA SER A 415 -2.75 43.31 -20.65
C SER A 415 -3.47 42.16 -19.95
N ARG A 416 -3.96 41.19 -20.75
CA ARG A 416 -4.56 39.98 -20.23
C ARG A 416 -3.60 39.17 -19.34
N SER A 417 -2.30 39.23 -19.63
CA SER A 417 -1.26 38.54 -18.84
C SER A 417 -1.11 39.18 -17.45
N GLU A 418 -1.03 40.50 -17.37
CA GLU A 418 -0.93 41.20 -16.08
C GLU A 418 -2.18 41.04 -15.22
N LYS A 419 -3.37 41.11 -15.83
CA LYS A 419 -4.64 40.83 -15.16
C LYS A 419 -4.69 39.41 -14.62
N ARG A 420 -4.22 38.44 -15.41
CA ARG A 420 -4.16 37.02 -14.99
C ARG A 420 -3.18 36.84 -13.84
N SER A 421 -2.00 37.45 -13.92
CA SER A 421 -0.98 37.43 -12.88
C SER A 421 -1.50 38.01 -11.57
N LEU A 422 -2.16 39.17 -11.62
CA LEU A 422 -2.77 39.79 -10.43
C LEU A 422 -3.88 38.88 -9.84
N ASN A 423 -4.74 38.28 -10.66
CA ASN A 423 -5.76 37.36 -10.19
C ASN A 423 -5.15 36.10 -9.56
N THR A 424 -3.98 35.66 -10.03
CA THR A 424 -3.26 34.52 -9.43
C THR A 424 -2.74 34.91 -8.05
N LEU A 425 -2.19 36.12 -7.89
CA LEU A 425 -1.76 36.62 -6.58
C LEU A 425 -2.91 36.68 -5.57
N PHE A 426 -4.09 37.16 -5.97
CA PHE A 426 -5.27 37.17 -5.09
C PHE A 426 -5.71 35.76 -4.63
N LYS A 427 -5.39 34.72 -5.39
CA LYS A 427 -5.70 33.32 -5.07
C LYS A 427 -4.55 32.58 -4.39
N SER A 428 -3.38 33.18 -4.32
CA SER A 428 -2.18 32.55 -3.78
C SER A 428 -2.28 32.30 -2.29
N LYS A 429 -1.48 31.35 -1.81
CA LYS A 429 -1.33 31.00 -0.39
C LYS A 429 -0.93 32.25 0.41
N LYS A 430 -1.63 32.49 1.53
CA LYS A 430 -1.41 33.66 2.41
C LYS A 430 -0.64 33.33 3.69
N ASN A 431 -0.64 32.06 4.10
CA ASN A 431 -0.03 31.64 5.37
C ASN A 431 1.40 31.16 5.14
N LEU A 432 2.35 31.82 5.79
CA LEU A 432 3.75 31.41 5.84
C LEU A 432 3.95 30.44 7.00
N LEU A 433 4.63 29.32 6.75
CA LEU A 433 5.00 28.40 7.82
C LEU A 433 6.00 29.05 8.77
N SER A 434 5.78 28.89 10.07
CA SER A 434 6.76 29.31 11.07
C SER A 434 8.01 28.43 11.01
N THR A 435 9.15 28.97 11.46
CA THR A 435 10.39 28.19 11.55
C THR A 435 10.24 26.98 12.49
N ASP A 436 9.40 27.08 13.53
CA ASP A 436 9.17 25.98 14.46
C ASP A 436 8.32 24.85 13.83
N GLN A 437 7.31 25.20 13.02
CA GLN A 437 6.57 24.21 12.22
C GLN A 437 7.50 23.49 11.25
N MET A 438 8.39 24.23 10.57
CA MET A 438 9.39 23.65 9.67
C MET A 438 10.37 22.73 10.40
N SER A 439 10.86 23.18 11.57
CA SER A 439 11.77 22.39 12.40
C SER A 439 11.16 21.05 12.80
N ASN A 440 9.92 21.06 13.25
CA ASN A 440 9.20 19.83 13.61
C ASN A 440 9.05 18.86 12.43
N ILE A 441 8.81 19.40 11.21
CA ILE A 441 8.78 18.58 9.99
C ILE A 441 10.15 17.95 9.72
N LEU A 442 11.23 18.71 9.89
CA LEU A 442 12.59 18.22 9.67
C LEU A 442 13.02 17.20 10.74
N TYR A 443 12.71 17.43 12.02
CA TYR A 443 12.99 16.49 13.11
C TYR A 443 12.28 15.14 12.88
N LYS A 444 11.01 15.19 12.50
CA LYS A 444 10.26 13.97 12.14
C LYS A 444 10.86 13.26 10.92
N SER A 445 11.37 14.02 9.95
CA SER A 445 12.03 13.43 8.78
C SER A 445 13.37 12.78 9.14
N ILE A 446 14.14 13.36 10.06
CA ILE A 446 15.36 12.75 10.62
C ILE A 446 14.98 11.45 11.34
N ALA A 447 14.01 11.51 12.24
CA ALA A 447 13.58 10.36 13.03
C ALA A 447 13.18 9.17 12.15
N LYS A 448 12.39 9.42 11.10
CA LYS A 448 12.02 8.39 10.12
C LYS A 448 13.23 7.80 9.38
N LYS A 449 14.21 8.64 8.99
CA LYS A 449 15.43 8.15 8.31
C LYS A 449 16.27 7.28 9.23
N VAL A 450 16.42 7.66 10.51
CA VAL A 450 17.13 6.86 11.52
C VAL A 450 16.38 5.55 11.75
N SER A 451 15.08 5.62 12.02
CA SER A 451 14.25 4.45 12.30
C SER A 451 14.26 3.44 11.13
N ASN A 452 14.12 3.92 9.88
CA ASN A 452 14.19 3.05 8.70
C ASN A 452 15.54 2.36 8.56
N GLN A 453 16.63 3.06 8.87
CA GLN A 453 17.96 2.47 8.80
C GLN A 453 18.18 1.39 9.87
N ILE A 454 17.72 1.64 11.09
CA ILE A 454 17.78 0.64 12.18
C ILE A 454 16.88 -0.57 11.86
N ASN A 455 15.70 -0.32 11.29
CA ASN A 455 14.81 -1.40 10.86
C ASN A 455 15.44 -2.32 9.81
N ASN A 456 16.22 -1.73 8.90
CA ASN A 456 16.87 -2.45 7.81
C ASN A 456 18.26 -2.98 8.18
N TYR A 457 18.78 -2.64 9.35
CA TYR A 457 20.06 -3.15 9.79
C TYR A 457 19.95 -4.66 10.09
N ASN A 458 20.74 -5.45 9.39
CA ASN A 458 20.80 -6.90 9.55
C ASN A 458 22.22 -7.31 9.97
N PRO A 459 22.44 -7.81 11.19
CA PRO A 459 23.75 -8.25 11.61
C PRO A 459 24.20 -9.56 10.94
N ASP A 460 23.28 -10.29 10.28
CA ASP A 460 23.58 -11.56 9.59
C ASP A 460 24.25 -11.33 8.20
N GLU A 461 24.29 -10.07 7.74
CA GLU A 461 24.91 -9.63 6.47
C GLU A 461 26.29 -9.02 6.71
#